data_45b80c16f96491e4cb3b488dcccf3ede
#
_entry.id   45b80c16f96491e4cb3b488dcccf3ede
#
_cell.length_a   1.000
_cell.length_b   1.000
_cell.length_c   1.000
_cell.angle_alpha   90.00
_cell.angle_beta   90.00
_cell.angle_gamma   90.00
#
_symmetry.space_group_name_H-M   'P 1'
#
loop_
_entity.id
_entity.type
_entity.pdbx_description
1 polymer ?
#
loop_
_entity_poly.entity_id
_entity_poly.type
_entity_poly.pdbx_seq_one_letter_code
_entity_poly.pdbx_strand_id
1 'polypeptide(L)'
;RGEYLFTEPEASPTETWLAMNCDYVAAYETQTYGWQHPVGIVSWPTLDPVEHDSEWNAPGDKNLEYNDKTVVDINHISVKDSLEAGFFGAYHIYPNYPDFMNNEAAYDAYSDEEGRLRYGGYLQEFMAGHTRYPALVAEFGLATGMGNAHYSPDGYHHGGMTDEVQGQGVVRMMKAIRREGYAGGLIFEWSDEWAKKTWTTEPYMIPFERNPLWYSAVDPEQNYGILAMEPAGIRSEPFSVTGRDAIRQMELAADEAFLHVRIRLARPLDLEEEMLIIGLDTYGRDHGEMKYGASLAQDAPSGLEFLVEIRSETDASLLVHPGYDFTEGLHRSYPSNQ
;
A
#
# COMPACT_ATOMS: atom_id res chain seq x y z
N ARG A 1 1.23 18.39 36.84
CA ARG A 1 0.21 17.35 37.16
C ARG A 1 -1.11 17.84 36.62
N GLY A 2 -1.68 17.10 35.68
CA GLY A 2 -2.98 17.39 35.10
C GLY A 2 -4.15 17.21 36.08
N GLU A 3 -5.33 17.57 35.66
CA GLU A 3 -6.58 17.41 36.43
C GLU A 3 -7.12 15.99 36.31
N TYR A 4 -6.93 15.32 35.16
CA TYR A 4 -7.41 13.98 34.81
C TYR A 4 -6.29 12.98 34.56
N LEU A 5 -5.18 13.42 33.92
CA LEU A 5 -4.02 12.59 33.61
C LEU A 5 -2.73 13.24 34.12
N PHE A 6 -1.74 12.41 34.37
CA PHE A 6 -0.38 12.83 34.69
C PHE A 6 0.62 11.76 34.25
N THR A 7 1.90 12.10 34.16
CA THR A 7 2.96 11.16 33.81
C THR A 7 3.74 10.70 35.02
N GLU A 8 4.25 9.48 34.96
CA GLU A 8 5.23 8.95 35.89
C GLU A 8 6.60 9.62 35.68
N PRO A 9 7.51 9.51 36.67
CA PRO A 9 8.82 10.19 36.61
C PRO A 9 9.70 9.75 35.42
N GLU A 10 9.56 8.52 34.95
CA GLU A 10 10.29 7.91 33.83
C GLU A 10 9.78 8.34 32.46
N ALA A 11 8.63 8.98 32.40
CA ALA A 11 8.02 9.38 31.15
C ALA A 11 8.89 10.33 30.33
N SER A 12 8.96 10.08 29.04
CA SER A 12 9.63 10.92 28.06
C SER A 12 8.94 12.28 27.90
N PRO A 13 9.64 13.28 27.31
CA PRO A 13 8.99 14.56 26.95
C PRO A 13 7.81 14.37 25.99
N THR A 14 7.87 13.40 25.06
CA THR A 14 6.79 13.08 24.13
C THR A 14 5.56 12.54 24.86
N GLU A 15 5.74 11.57 25.76
CA GLU A 15 4.66 11.03 26.58
C GLU A 15 4.04 12.10 27.49
N THR A 16 4.88 12.97 28.04
CA THR A 16 4.39 14.11 28.82
C THR A 16 3.52 15.05 27.99
N TRP A 17 3.94 15.36 26.78
CA TRP A 17 3.18 16.20 25.86
C TRP A 17 1.84 15.54 25.47
N LEU A 18 1.85 14.24 25.17
CA LEU A 18 0.63 13.47 24.86
C LEU A 18 -0.34 13.47 26.05
N ALA A 19 0.16 13.18 27.25
CA ALA A 19 -0.66 13.20 28.47
C ALA A 19 -1.27 14.59 28.75
N MET A 20 -0.51 15.67 28.51
CA MET A 20 -1.03 17.05 28.64
C MET A 20 -2.18 17.33 27.67
N ASN A 21 -2.07 16.87 26.42
CA ASN A 21 -3.15 17.05 25.43
C ASN A 21 -4.39 16.25 25.82
N CYS A 22 -4.22 14.99 26.24
CA CYS A 22 -5.33 14.17 26.73
C CYS A 22 -6.01 14.81 27.97
N ASP A 23 -5.22 15.32 28.90
CA ASP A 23 -5.73 16.02 30.10
C ASP A 23 -6.55 17.26 29.71
N TYR A 24 -6.05 18.04 28.73
CA TYR A 24 -6.76 19.21 28.20
C TYR A 24 -8.09 18.84 27.54
N VAL A 25 -8.12 17.78 26.73
CA VAL A 25 -9.36 17.31 26.07
C VAL A 25 -10.38 16.86 27.11
N ALA A 26 -9.98 16.05 28.07
CA ALA A 26 -10.86 15.59 29.15
C ALA A 26 -11.41 16.74 29.97
N ALA A 27 -10.56 17.73 30.31
CA ALA A 27 -10.99 18.94 31.01
C ALA A 27 -11.98 19.76 30.19
N TYR A 28 -11.70 19.96 28.92
CA TYR A 28 -12.56 20.73 28.02
C TYR A 28 -13.93 20.08 27.86
N GLU A 29 -14.01 18.77 27.65
CA GLU A 29 -15.26 18.04 27.52
C GLU A 29 -16.08 18.13 28.80
N THR A 30 -15.45 17.85 29.94
CA THR A 30 -16.13 17.88 31.25
C THR A 30 -16.69 19.27 31.57
N GLN A 31 -15.88 20.32 31.36
CA GLN A 31 -16.28 21.70 31.67
C GLN A 31 -17.30 22.26 30.68
N THR A 32 -17.20 21.90 29.40
CA THR A 32 -18.05 22.46 28.35
C THR A 32 -19.36 21.70 28.20
N TYR A 33 -19.30 20.37 28.27
CA TYR A 33 -20.42 19.49 27.95
C TYR A 33 -20.96 18.74 29.16
N GLY A 34 -20.25 18.71 30.28
CA GLY A 34 -20.65 17.98 31.51
C GLY A 34 -20.57 16.46 31.35
N TRP A 35 -19.78 15.94 30.41
CA TRP A 35 -19.57 14.51 30.18
C TRP A 35 -18.17 14.27 29.62
N GLN A 36 -17.78 12.99 29.47
CA GLN A 36 -16.46 12.57 28.99
C GLN A 36 -16.62 11.46 27.98
N HIS A 37 -15.73 11.42 26.99
CA HIS A 37 -15.47 10.23 26.19
C HIS A 37 -14.26 9.48 26.75
N PRO A 38 -14.14 8.17 26.48
CA PRO A 38 -12.88 7.47 26.68
C PRO A 38 -11.78 8.14 25.86
N VAL A 39 -10.62 8.38 26.47
CA VAL A 39 -9.49 9.03 25.82
C VAL A 39 -8.44 7.98 25.46
N GLY A 40 -7.92 8.03 24.23
CA GLY A 40 -6.87 7.15 23.77
C GLY A 40 -5.65 7.89 23.23
N ILE A 41 -4.49 7.31 23.38
CA ILE A 41 -3.28 7.74 22.67
C ILE A 41 -3.08 6.83 21.48
N VAL A 42 -2.99 7.44 20.29
CA VAL A 42 -2.68 6.74 19.06
C VAL A 42 -1.16 6.62 18.90
N SER A 43 -0.71 5.42 18.59
CA SER A 43 0.68 5.12 18.29
C SER A 43 0.76 4.01 17.22
N TRP A 44 1.95 3.65 16.82
CA TRP A 44 2.22 2.61 15.84
C TRP A 44 3.54 1.91 16.17
N PRO A 45 3.86 0.74 15.56
CA PRO A 45 5.01 -0.07 15.96
C PRO A 45 6.38 0.62 15.91
N THR A 46 6.61 1.63 15.07
CA THR A 46 7.87 2.38 15.05
C THR A 46 8.11 3.24 16.30
N LEU A 47 7.13 3.36 17.19
CA LEU A 47 7.20 4.13 18.42
C LEU A 47 6.89 3.24 19.65
N ASP A 48 6.87 1.94 19.48
CA ASP A 48 6.56 1.02 20.57
C ASP A 48 7.71 0.90 21.58
N PRO A 49 7.46 0.36 22.77
CA PRO A 49 8.51 0.13 23.77
C PRO A 49 9.22 -1.22 23.61
N VAL A 50 8.98 -1.96 22.54
CA VAL A 50 9.59 -3.27 22.29
C VAL A 50 10.93 -3.08 21.58
N GLU A 51 11.94 -3.85 21.97
CA GLU A 51 13.24 -3.86 21.29
C GLU A 51 13.22 -4.87 20.14
N HIS A 52 13.63 -4.43 18.94
CA HIS A 52 13.66 -5.26 17.74
C HIS A 52 15.09 -5.47 17.24
N ASP A 53 15.63 -6.67 17.44
CA ASP A 53 17.00 -7.02 17.06
C ASP A 53 17.31 -6.82 15.57
N SER A 54 16.30 -6.87 14.71
CA SER A 54 16.42 -6.68 13.26
C SER A 54 16.54 -5.23 12.80
N GLU A 55 16.33 -4.25 13.69
CA GLU A 55 16.34 -2.82 13.36
C GLU A 55 17.59 -2.06 13.82
N TRP A 56 18.64 -2.75 14.24
CA TRP A 56 19.87 -2.11 14.66
C TRP A 56 20.63 -1.44 13.51
N ASN A 57 21.15 -0.23 13.75
CA ASN A 57 21.93 0.55 12.77
C ASN A 57 23.21 -0.15 12.32
N ALA A 58 23.82 -0.96 13.20
CA ALA A 58 25.02 -1.72 12.92
C ALA A 58 25.03 -3.01 13.74
N PRO A 59 25.69 -4.07 13.26
CA PRO A 59 25.83 -5.31 14.04
C PRO A 59 26.44 -5.04 15.42
N GLY A 60 25.69 -5.36 16.47
CA GLY A 60 26.09 -5.21 17.85
C GLY A 60 25.83 -3.83 18.49
N ASP A 61 25.32 -2.86 17.75
CA ASP A 61 24.85 -1.60 18.32
C ASP A 61 23.38 -1.72 18.73
N LYS A 62 23.13 -1.96 20.00
CA LYS A 62 21.80 -2.13 20.58
C LYS A 62 21.31 -0.89 21.34
N ASN A 63 21.88 0.26 21.08
CA ASN A 63 21.52 1.48 21.80
C ASN A 63 20.47 2.31 21.06
N LEU A 64 20.27 2.08 19.78
CA LEU A 64 19.38 2.89 18.97
C LEU A 64 18.84 2.08 17.78
N GLU A 65 17.58 1.85 17.75
CA GLU A 65 16.87 1.30 16.59
C GLU A 65 16.82 2.30 15.44
N TYR A 66 16.87 1.81 14.23
CA TYR A 66 17.03 2.67 13.04
C TYR A 66 15.87 3.66 12.87
N ASN A 67 14.66 3.22 13.08
CA ASN A 67 13.45 4.02 12.86
C ASN A 67 13.02 4.78 14.12
N ASP A 68 13.42 4.32 15.29
CA ASP A 68 12.90 4.83 16.55
C ASP A 68 13.63 6.09 17.00
N LYS A 69 12.95 7.21 16.84
CA LYS A 69 13.42 8.51 17.34
C LYS A 69 12.87 8.84 18.73
N THR A 70 11.79 8.17 19.11
CA THR A 70 11.16 8.28 20.43
C THR A 70 10.34 7.02 20.69
N VAL A 71 10.16 6.70 21.94
CA VAL A 71 9.30 5.60 22.38
C VAL A 71 8.07 6.19 23.05
N VAL A 72 6.92 5.56 22.87
CA VAL A 72 5.66 5.91 23.52
C VAL A 72 5.13 4.69 24.27
N ASP A 73 5.43 4.63 25.56
CA ASP A 73 4.88 3.63 26.47
C ASP A 73 3.75 4.25 27.30
N ILE A 74 2.53 3.85 27.04
CA ILE A 74 1.38 4.38 27.79
C ILE A 74 1.35 3.95 29.26
N ASN A 75 2.15 2.95 29.65
CA ASN A 75 2.31 2.58 31.06
C ASN A 75 2.96 3.71 31.89
N HIS A 76 3.67 4.64 31.26
CA HIS A 76 4.20 5.84 31.90
C HIS A 76 3.17 6.94 32.14
N ILE A 77 1.92 6.75 31.71
CA ILE A 77 0.83 7.69 31.92
C ILE A 77 -0.11 7.13 32.97
N SER A 78 -0.50 7.97 33.90
CA SER A 78 -1.45 7.62 34.95
C SER A 78 -2.70 8.46 34.84
N VAL A 79 -3.84 7.83 35.06
CA VAL A 79 -5.16 8.47 35.09
C VAL A 79 -5.64 8.62 36.52
N LYS A 80 -6.42 9.67 36.77
CA LYS A 80 -7.11 9.89 38.05
C LYS A 80 -8.55 9.39 37.97
N ASP A 81 -9.14 9.15 39.12
CA ASP A 81 -10.54 8.72 39.24
C ASP A 81 -11.51 9.72 38.61
N SER A 82 -11.10 10.99 38.45
CA SER A 82 -11.88 12.02 37.78
C SER A 82 -12.06 11.78 36.26
N LEU A 83 -11.25 10.93 35.64
CA LEU A 83 -11.44 10.46 34.28
C LEU A 83 -12.33 9.21 34.27
N GLU A 84 -13.63 9.42 34.52
CA GLU A 84 -14.61 8.33 34.66
C GLU A 84 -14.80 7.52 33.38
N ALA A 85 -14.67 8.15 32.22
CA ALA A 85 -14.82 7.50 30.92
C ALA A 85 -13.70 6.53 30.58
N GLY A 86 -12.54 6.66 31.21
CA GLY A 86 -11.41 5.75 31.06
C GLY A 86 -10.39 6.17 30.01
N PHE A 87 -9.30 5.39 29.97
CA PHE A 87 -8.13 5.63 29.10
C PHE A 87 -7.68 4.31 28.46
N PHE A 88 -7.16 4.36 27.23
CA PHE A 88 -6.72 3.18 26.47
C PHE A 88 -5.58 3.51 25.50
N GLY A 89 -4.88 2.48 25.04
CA GLY A 89 -3.94 2.58 23.91
C GLY A 89 -4.62 2.25 22.61
N ALA A 90 -4.35 3.03 21.57
CA ALA A 90 -4.86 2.83 20.23
C ALA A 90 -3.68 2.69 19.25
N TYR A 91 -3.57 1.58 18.53
CA TYR A 91 -2.38 1.24 17.77
C TYR A 91 -2.73 0.91 16.32
N HIS A 92 -1.99 1.51 15.39
CA HIS A 92 -2.06 1.17 13.97
C HIS A 92 -1.05 0.07 13.69
N ILE A 93 -1.50 -1.17 13.52
CA ILE A 93 -0.62 -2.33 13.39
C ILE A 93 -0.91 -3.06 12.09
N TYR A 94 0.06 -3.02 11.17
CA TYR A 94 0.00 -3.69 9.88
C TYR A 94 1.02 -4.83 9.78
N PRO A 95 0.76 -5.89 9.00
CA PRO A 95 1.63 -7.08 8.96
C PRO A 95 2.89 -6.91 8.10
N ASN A 96 3.02 -5.78 7.41
CA ASN A 96 4.05 -5.55 6.40
C ASN A 96 5.00 -4.41 6.72
N TYR A 97 4.69 -3.60 7.73
CA TYR A 97 5.49 -2.45 8.13
C TYR A 97 5.32 -2.20 9.65
N PRO A 98 6.39 -1.80 10.38
CA PRO A 98 7.80 -1.59 9.95
C PRO A 98 8.53 -2.87 9.50
N ASP A 99 9.77 -2.70 9.02
CA ASP A 99 10.54 -3.81 8.45
C ASP A 99 10.82 -4.95 9.43
N PHE A 100 10.88 -4.69 10.74
CA PHE A 100 11.02 -5.74 11.74
C PHE A 100 9.84 -6.74 11.72
N MET A 101 8.63 -6.32 11.34
CA MET A 101 7.51 -7.24 11.15
C MET A 101 7.86 -8.38 10.20
N ASN A 102 8.72 -8.10 9.22
CA ASN A 102 9.16 -9.03 8.20
C ASN A 102 10.51 -9.69 8.51
N ASN A 103 11.35 -9.05 9.30
CA ASN A 103 12.74 -9.44 9.50
C ASN A 103 13.00 -10.07 10.88
N GLU A 104 12.17 -9.77 11.91
CA GLU A 104 12.37 -10.31 13.26
C GLU A 104 12.13 -11.82 13.31
N ALA A 105 13.21 -12.58 13.53
CA ALA A 105 13.17 -14.04 13.49
C ALA A 105 12.35 -14.65 14.63
N ALA A 106 12.19 -13.95 15.75
CA ALA A 106 11.42 -14.42 16.89
C ALA A 106 9.94 -14.66 16.52
N TYR A 107 9.41 -13.86 15.58
CA TYR A 107 8.01 -13.97 15.15
C TYR A 107 7.72 -15.20 14.29
N ASP A 108 8.73 -15.89 13.77
CA ASP A 108 8.54 -17.16 13.07
C ASP A 108 8.03 -18.29 13.98
N ALA A 109 8.18 -18.14 15.30
CA ALA A 109 7.71 -19.13 16.26
C ALA A 109 6.18 -19.09 16.47
N TYR A 110 5.51 -17.98 16.12
CA TYR A 110 4.07 -17.87 16.27
C TYR A 110 3.32 -18.56 15.11
N SER A 111 2.30 -19.34 15.47
CA SER A 111 1.43 -19.99 14.48
C SER A 111 0.00 -20.11 14.99
N ASP A 112 -0.93 -20.11 14.06
CA ASP A 112 -2.34 -20.40 14.26
C ASP A 112 -2.77 -21.66 13.51
N GLU A 113 -4.07 -21.87 13.33
CA GLU A 113 -4.62 -23.03 12.62
C GLU A 113 -4.24 -23.06 11.13
N GLU A 114 -3.89 -21.88 10.57
CA GLU A 114 -3.55 -21.69 9.16
C GLU A 114 -2.02 -21.73 8.94
N GLY A 115 -1.23 -21.83 10.02
CA GLY A 115 0.23 -21.90 9.99
C GLY A 115 0.92 -20.67 10.60
N ARG A 116 2.16 -20.42 10.19
CA ARG A 116 2.95 -19.28 10.70
C ARG A 116 2.22 -17.96 10.46
N LEU A 117 2.32 -17.06 11.46
CA LEU A 117 1.76 -15.71 11.37
C LEU A 117 2.61 -14.71 12.19
N ARG A 118 3.56 -14.04 11.56
CA ARG A 118 4.46 -13.07 12.22
C ARG A 118 3.71 -11.93 12.89
N TYR A 119 2.64 -11.46 12.25
CA TYR A 119 1.74 -10.47 12.82
C TYR A 119 1.26 -10.85 14.23
N GLY A 120 0.85 -12.11 14.42
CA GLY A 120 0.44 -12.62 15.73
C GLY A 120 1.60 -12.67 16.73
N GLY A 121 2.82 -12.96 16.26
CA GLY A 121 4.02 -12.93 17.10
C GLY A 121 4.28 -11.53 17.68
N TYR A 122 4.23 -10.51 16.86
CA TYR A 122 4.32 -9.13 17.31
C TYR A 122 3.20 -8.75 18.29
N LEU A 123 1.95 -9.07 17.95
CA LEU A 123 0.81 -8.78 18.83
C LEU A 123 0.99 -9.39 20.23
N GLN A 124 1.50 -10.63 20.29
CA GLN A 124 1.76 -11.34 21.54
C GLN A 124 2.85 -10.65 22.36
N GLU A 125 3.97 -10.28 21.72
CA GLU A 125 5.09 -9.63 22.38
C GLU A 125 4.69 -8.25 22.91
N PHE A 126 4.05 -7.44 22.08
CA PHE A 126 3.59 -6.11 22.47
C PHE A 126 2.63 -6.17 23.68
N MET A 127 1.66 -7.10 23.67
CA MET A 127 0.71 -7.24 24.78
C MET A 127 1.37 -7.74 26.08
N ALA A 128 2.48 -8.45 26.00
CA ALA A 128 3.22 -8.87 27.19
C ALA A 128 3.76 -7.66 28.00
N GLY A 129 4.11 -6.57 27.31
CA GLY A 129 4.52 -5.30 27.91
C GLY A 129 3.38 -4.33 28.26
N HIS A 130 2.19 -4.52 27.66
CA HIS A 130 1.05 -3.61 27.78
C HIS A 130 0.17 -3.98 28.97
N THR A 131 0.50 -3.47 30.16
CA THR A 131 -0.02 -4.05 31.42
C THR A 131 -1.09 -3.24 32.13
N ARG A 132 -1.28 -1.95 31.81
CA ARG A 132 -2.10 -1.04 32.62
C ARG A 132 -3.48 -0.73 32.03
N TYR A 133 -3.59 -0.64 30.72
CA TYR A 133 -4.77 -0.15 30.05
C TYR A 133 -5.25 -1.12 28.96
N PRO A 134 -6.50 -1.06 28.52
CA PRO A 134 -6.92 -1.77 27.33
C PRO A 134 -6.11 -1.31 26.11
N ALA A 135 -5.71 -2.25 25.24
CA ALA A 135 -5.14 -1.97 23.94
C ALA A 135 -6.17 -2.23 22.83
N LEU A 136 -6.32 -1.27 21.94
CA LEU A 136 -7.14 -1.37 20.74
C LEU A 136 -6.25 -1.35 19.51
N VAL A 137 -6.39 -2.30 18.60
CA VAL A 137 -5.80 -2.16 17.26
C VAL A 137 -6.72 -1.23 16.48
N ALA A 138 -6.38 0.06 16.49
CA ALA A 138 -7.21 1.12 15.92
C ALA A 138 -7.14 1.19 14.39
N GLU A 139 -6.13 0.56 13.80
CA GLU A 139 -6.07 0.27 12.37
C GLU A 139 -5.35 -1.05 12.13
N PHE A 140 -5.94 -1.87 11.28
CA PHE A 140 -5.30 -3.00 10.64
C PHE A 140 -6.01 -3.29 9.31
N GLY A 141 -5.29 -3.80 8.36
CA GLY A 141 -5.86 -4.09 7.04
C GLY A 141 -4.82 -4.62 6.07
N LEU A 142 -5.28 -4.93 4.87
CA LEU A 142 -4.47 -5.39 3.74
C LEU A 142 -4.94 -4.68 2.49
N ALA A 143 -4.01 -4.24 1.66
CA ALA A 143 -4.32 -3.50 0.45
C ALA A 143 -4.18 -4.35 -0.80
N THR A 144 -5.09 -4.16 -1.75
CA THR A 144 -5.07 -4.81 -3.08
C THR A 144 -4.55 -3.90 -4.18
N GLY A 145 -4.05 -2.72 -3.83
CA GLY A 145 -3.42 -1.80 -4.78
C GLY A 145 -2.34 -2.48 -5.62
N MET A 146 -2.17 -2.05 -6.88
CA MET A 146 -1.19 -2.65 -7.79
C MET A 146 0.26 -2.38 -7.38
N GLY A 147 0.53 -1.28 -6.67
CA GLY A 147 1.83 -0.99 -6.09
C GLY A 147 2.15 -1.95 -4.95
N ASN A 148 3.44 -2.18 -4.71
CA ASN A 148 3.91 -2.96 -3.57
C ASN A 148 5.12 -2.24 -2.96
N ALA A 149 4.99 -1.74 -1.72
CA ALA A 149 6.05 -1.01 -1.03
C ALA A 149 6.85 -1.90 -0.08
N HIS A 150 6.23 -2.88 0.59
CA HIS A 150 6.88 -3.78 1.55
C HIS A 150 6.46 -5.23 1.33
N TYR A 151 7.43 -6.10 1.30
CA TYR A 151 7.23 -7.55 1.14
C TYR A 151 7.13 -8.23 2.49
N SER A 152 6.09 -9.01 2.70
CA SER A 152 5.93 -9.84 3.90
C SER A 152 6.17 -11.31 3.56
N PRO A 153 7.00 -12.05 4.32
CA PRO A 153 7.22 -13.48 4.11
C PRO A 153 5.99 -14.34 4.40
N ASP A 154 4.98 -13.80 5.05
CA ASP A 154 3.69 -14.46 5.28
C ASP A 154 2.69 -14.23 4.13
N GLY A 155 3.09 -13.47 3.09
CA GLY A 155 2.25 -13.16 1.94
C GLY A 155 1.31 -11.97 2.14
N TYR A 156 1.37 -11.30 3.29
CA TYR A 156 0.58 -10.10 3.60
C TYR A 156 1.39 -8.83 3.29
N HIS A 157 1.57 -8.59 2.01
CA HIS A 157 2.37 -7.48 1.51
C HIS A 157 1.70 -6.12 1.69
N HIS A 158 2.46 -5.06 1.49
CA HIS A 158 1.94 -3.71 1.41
C HIS A 158 1.51 -3.43 -0.04
N GLY A 159 0.32 -3.84 -0.40
CA GLY A 159 -0.21 -3.83 -1.76
C GLY A 159 0.09 -5.11 -2.56
N GLY A 160 -0.42 -5.17 -3.76
CA GLY A 160 -0.19 -6.26 -4.72
C GLY A 160 -0.89 -7.58 -4.42
N MET A 161 -1.89 -7.59 -3.55
CA MET A 161 -2.67 -8.77 -3.21
C MET A 161 -3.99 -8.84 -3.97
N THR A 162 -4.59 -10.02 -4.00
CA THR A 162 -5.96 -10.20 -4.52
C THR A 162 -6.99 -9.91 -3.43
N ASP A 163 -8.21 -9.58 -3.81
CA ASP A 163 -9.34 -9.36 -2.90
C ASP A 163 -9.61 -10.58 -2.01
N GLU A 164 -9.39 -11.78 -2.56
CA GLU A 164 -9.54 -13.02 -1.79
C GLU A 164 -8.49 -13.11 -0.66
N VAL A 165 -7.24 -12.80 -0.94
CA VAL A 165 -6.16 -12.76 0.07
C VAL A 165 -6.42 -11.67 1.09
N GLN A 166 -6.88 -10.49 0.66
CA GLN A 166 -7.31 -9.41 1.56
C GLN A 166 -8.39 -9.90 2.53
N GLY A 167 -9.49 -10.44 2.01
CA GLY A 167 -10.61 -10.88 2.83
C GLY A 167 -10.24 -11.98 3.83
N GLN A 168 -9.50 -13.00 3.39
CA GLN A 168 -9.02 -14.08 4.26
C GLN A 168 -8.04 -13.56 5.31
N GLY A 169 -7.09 -12.74 4.91
CA GLY A 169 -6.08 -12.16 5.77
C GLY A 169 -6.64 -11.24 6.84
N VAL A 170 -7.57 -10.35 6.49
CA VAL A 170 -8.26 -9.46 7.45
C VAL A 170 -9.00 -10.28 8.52
N VAL A 171 -9.68 -11.37 8.13
CA VAL A 171 -10.34 -12.26 9.09
C VAL A 171 -9.33 -12.95 10.00
N ARG A 172 -8.20 -13.41 9.44
CA ARG A 172 -7.13 -14.07 10.21
C ARG A 172 -6.48 -13.10 11.20
N MET A 173 -6.19 -11.86 10.78
CA MET A 173 -5.64 -10.81 11.63
C MET A 173 -6.59 -10.47 12.79
N MET A 174 -7.89 -10.34 12.53
CA MET A 174 -8.90 -10.11 13.59
C MET A 174 -8.93 -11.25 14.62
N LYS A 175 -8.80 -12.49 14.16
CA LYS A 175 -8.70 -13.65 15.08
C LYS A 175 -7.44 -13.57 15.96
N ALA A 176 -6.29 -13.14 15.38
CA ALA A 176 -5.05 -12.95 16.14
C ALA A 176 -5.19 -11.82 17.16
N ILE A 177 -5.72 -10.67 16.77
CA ILE A 177 -6.01 -9.52 17.66
C ILE A 177 -6.85 -9.97 18.88
N ARG A 178 -7.91 -10.74 18.63
CA ARG A 178 -8.75 -11.27 19.70
C ARG A 178 -8.01 -12.29 20.57
N ARG A 179 -7.21 -13.18 19.96
CA ARG A 179 -6.46 -14.23 20.66
C ARG A 179 -5.45 -13.63 21.63
N GLU A 180 -4.76 -12.59 21.22
CA GLU A 180 -3.72 -11.93 22.02
C GLU A 180 -4.29 -10.95 23.05
N GLY A 181 -5.61 -10.84 23.20
CA GLY A 181 -6.25 -10.13 24.30
C GLY A 181 -6.46 -8.64 24.09
N TYR A 182 -6.37 -8.15 22.88
CA TYR A 182 -6.74 -6.76 22.57
C TYR A 182 -8.24 -6.54 22.77
N ALA A 183 -8.61 -5.31 23.07
CA ALA A 183 -10.01 -4.90 23.25
C ALA A 183 -10.83 -5.01 21.94
N GLY A 184 -10.16 -5.00 20.81
CA GLY A 184 -10.75 -5.17 19.48
C GLY A 184 -9.84 -4.67 18.39
N GLY A 185 -10.36 -4.66 17.16
CA GLY A 185 -9.68 -4.12 15.98
C GLY A 185 -10.64 -3.34 15.10
N LEU A 186 -10.16 -2.26 14.49
CA LEU A 186 -10.88 -1.47 13.50
C LEU A 186 -10.20 -1.71 12.15
N ILE A 187 -11.00 -2.16 11.19
CA ILE A 187 -10.48 -2.45 9.85
C ILE A 187 -10.23 -1.12 9.14
N PHE A 188 -9.03 -0.93 8.65
CA PHE A 188 -8.69 0.08 7.68
C PHE A 188 -8.69 -0.57 6.29
N GLU A 189 -9.71 -0.24 5.42
CA GLU A 189 -10.72 0.75 5.69
C GLU A 189 -12.10 0.38 5.11
N TRP A 190 -13.09 1.27 5.21
CA TRP A 190 -14.44 0.99 4.72
C TRP A 190 -14.53 1.01 3.19
N SER A 191 -13.94 2.00 2.54
CA SER A 191 -13.98 2.17 1.08
C SER A 191 -12.63 2.62 0.56
N ASP A 192 -12.30 2.20 -0.66
CA ASP A 192 -11.05 2.58 -1.32
C ASP A 192 -10.84 4.10 -1.41
N GLU A 193 -9.60 4.51 -1.30
CA GLU A 193 -9.12 5.87 -1.52
C GLU A 193 -8.34 5.97 -2.83
N TRP A 194 -9.01 5.83 -3.95
CA TRP A 194 -8.39 5.77 -5.28
C TRP A 194 -7.45 6.94 -5.63
N ALA A 195 -7.57 8.08 -4.93
CA ALA A 195 -6.68 9.24 -5.06
C ALA A 195 -5.57 9.28 -4.01
N LYS A 196 -5.38 8.21 -3.22
CA LYS A 196 -4.41 8.18 -2.13
C LYS A 196 -2.98 8.35 -2.63
N LYS A 197 -2.19 9.04 -1.83
CA LYS A 197 -0.77 9.24 -2.03
C LYS A 197 -0.04 8.90 -0.74
N THR A 198 0.99 8.08 -0.86
CA THR A 198 1.88 7.76 0.25
C THR A 198 3.27 8.35 0.02
N TRP A 199 3.94 8.71 1.11
CA TRP A 199 5.30 9.25 1.07
C TRP A 199 6.31 8.29 0.42
N THR A 200 6.07 6.98 0.51
CA THR A 200 6.94 5.95 -0.06
C THR A 200 6.91 5.93 -1.59
N THR A 201 5.79 6.27 -2.19
CA THR A 201 5.57 6.16 -3.64
C THR A 201 5.35 7.50 -4.32
N GLU A 202 5.16 8.58 -3.57
CA GLU A 202 4.89 9.92 -4.14
C GLU A 202 5.91 10.34 -5.21
N PRO A 203 7.23 10.07 -5.09
CA PRO A 203 8.19 10.40 -6.15
C PRO A 203 7.99 9.65 -7.47
N TYR A 204 7.25 8.55 -7.44
CA TYR A 204 7.03 7.67 -8.59
C TYR A 204 5.62 7.79 -9.18
N MET A 205 4.79 8.64 -8.60
CA MET A 205 3.42 8.83 -9.05
C MET A 205 3.36 9.51 -10.40
N ILE A 206 2.39 9.07 -11.20
CA ILE A 206 2.07 9.77 -12.45
C ILE A 206 1.54 11.16 -12.10
N PRO A 207 2.11 12.25 -12.68
CA PRO A 207 1.61 13.59 -12.45
C PRO A 207 0.12 13.71 -12.69
N PHE A 208 -0.57 14.44 -11.83
CA PHE A 208 -2.02 14.60 -11.85
C PHE A 208 -2.59 14.99 -13.21
N GLU A 209 -1.95 15.92 -13.90
CA GLU A 209 -2.35 16.38 -15.23
C GLU A 209 -2.24 15.31 -16.33
N ARG A 210 -1.54 14.22 -16.04
CA ARG A 210 -1.39 13.05 -16.92
C ARG A 210 -2.22 11.85 -16.45
N ASN A 211 -2.85 11.96 -15.30
CA ASN A 211 -3.69 10.94 -14.72
C ASN A 211 -5.14 11.44 -14.59
N PRO A 212 -5.95 11.35 -15.64
CA PRO A 212 -7.29 11.95 -15.70
C PRO A 212 -8.27 11.34 -14.68
N LEU A 213 -7.96 10.18 -14.14
CA LEU A 213 -8.79 9.49 -13.16
C LEU A 213 -8.32 9.66 -11.72
N TRP A 214 -7.20 10.37 -11.50
CA TRP A 214 -6.55 10.51 -10.20
C TRP A 214 -6.17 9.18 -9.54
N TYR A 215 -6.16 8.12 -10.32
CA TYR A 215 -5.82 6.80 -9.87
C TYR A 215 -4.30 6.64 -9.79
N SER A 216 -3.78 6.37 -8.60
CA SER A 216 -2.36 6.20 -8.40
C SER A 216 -1.96 4.73 -8.47
N ALA A 217 -1.76 4.22 -9.69
CA ALA A 217 -1.48 2.81 -9.92
C ALA A 217 -0.23 2.27 -9.18
N VAL A 218 0.68 3.14 -8.76
CA VAL A 218 1.89 2.75 -8.02
C VAL A 218 1.72 2.86 -6.51
N ASP A 219 0.62 3.44 -6.04
CA ASP A 219 0.37 3.54 -4.61
C ASP A 219 -0.13 2.21 -4.06
N PRO A 220 0.56 1.63 -3.06
CA PRO A 220 0.15 0.36 -2.48
C PRO A 220 -1.10 0.48 -1.61
N GLU A 221 -1.49 1.69 -1.20
CA GLU A 221 -2.50 1.91 -0.18
C GLU A 221 -3.87 2.36 -0.70
N GLN A 222 -4.03 2.59 -1.99
CA GLN A 222 -5.29 3.11 -2.51
C GLN A 222 -6.48 2.15 -2.38
N ASN A 223 -6.24 0.84 -2.31
CA ASN A 223 -7.26 -0.20 -2.27
C ASN A 223 -7.19 -1.00 -0.95
N TYR A 224 -7.38 -0.33 0.17
CA TYR A 224 -7.59 -0.95 1.48
C TYR A 224 -9.05 -1.27 1.76
N GLY A 225 -9.96 -0.68 0.99
CA GLY A 225 -11.39 -0.74 1.23
C GLY A 225 -11.94 -2.17 1.22
N ILE A 226 -12.88 -2.45 2.14
CA ILE A 226 -13.73 -3.64 2.06
C ILE A 226 -14.89 -3.44 1.07
N LEU A 227 -15.11 -2.21 0.65
CA LEU A 227 -15.96 -1.83 -0.48
C LEU A 227 -15.07 -1.22 -1.54
N ALA A 228 -14.90 -1.93 -2.64
CA ALA A 228 -14.17 -1.43 -3.79
C ALA A 228 -14.87 -0.21 -4.40
N MET A 229 -14.10 0.84 -4.67
CA MET A 229 -14.54 1.96 -5.50
C MET A 229 -14.06 1.69 -6.93
N GLU A 230 -14.84 0.93 -7.67
CA GLU A 230 -14.62 0.81 -9.10
C GLU A 230 -15.12 2.11 -9.76
N PRO A 231 -14.24 2.89 -10.43
CA PRO A 231 -14.70 4.00 -11.24
C PRO A 231 -15.70 3.40 -12.22
N ALA A 232 -16.90 3.95 -12.28
CA ALA A 232 -17.88 3.59 -13.30
C ALA A 232 -17.14 3.68 -14.62
N GLY A 233 -16.80 2.51 -15.17
CA GLY A 233 -15.78 2.37 -16.19
C GLY A 233 -15.93 3.46 -17.21
N ILE A 234 -14.83 4.07 -17.63
CA ILE A 234 -14.87 4.94 -18.79
C ILE A 234 -15.43 4.06 -19.90
N ARG A 235 -16.73 4.00 -19.99
CA ARG A 235 -17.42 3.58 -21.18
C ARG A 235 -17.28 4.73 -22.19
N SER A 236 -16.03 5.07 -22.49
CA SER A 236 -15.77 5.69 -23.78
C SER A 236 -16.31 4.68 -24.78
N GLU A 237 -17.22 5.11 -25.64
CA GLU A 237 -17.51 4.36 -26.87
C GLU A 237 -16.15 3.88 -27.40
N PRO A 238 -15.94 2.57 -27.53
CA PRO A 238 -14.61 2.08 -27.86
C PRO A 238 -14.18 2.76 -29.16
N PHE A 239 -13.01 3.40 -29.10
CA PHE A 239 -12.46 4.00 -30.31
C PHE A 239 -12.26 2.88 -31.32
N SER A 240 -12.92 3.00 -32.48
CA SER A 240 -12.92 1.96 -33.48
C SER A 240 -12.43 2.50 -34.82
N VAL A 241 -11.51 1.79 -35.42
CA VAL A 241 -11.02 2.10 -36.79
C VAL A 241 -11.18 0.88 -37.69
N THR A 242 -11.52 1.15 -38.95
CA THR A 242 -11.52 0.14 -39.99
C THR A 242 -10.07 -0.14 -40.38
N GLY A 243 -9.67 -1.39 -40.34
CA GLY A 243 -8.32 -1.83 -40.72
C GLY A 243 -8.16 -2.00 -42.23
N ARG A 244 -7.02 -2.48 -42.65
CA ARG A 244 -6.65 -2.82 -44.03
C ARG A 244 -6.05 -4.22 -44.04
N ASP A 245 -6.05 -4.83 -45.21
CA ASP A 245 -5.45 -6.13 -45.48
C ASP A 245 -5.94 -7.22 -44.51
N ALA A 246 -5.05 -7.77 -43.68
CA ALA A 246 -5.39 -8.82 -42.72
C ALA A 246 -6.19 -8.30 -41.50
N ILE A 247 -6.14 -7.00 -41.20
CA ILE A 247 -6.86 -6.38 -40.08
C ILE A 247 -8.17 -5.78 -40.60
N ARG A 248 -9.28 -6.28 -40.10
CA ARG A 248 -10.61 -5.78 -40.46
C ARG A 248 -11.03 -4.57 -39.62
N GLN A 249 -10.73 -4.63 -38.33
CA GLN A 249 -11.16 -3.60 -37.37
C GLN A 249 -10.24 -3.67 -36.16
N MET A 250 -9.95 -2.52 -35.58
CA MET A 250 -9.31 -2.40 -34.31
C MET A 250 -10.19 -1.56 -33.37
N GLU A 251 -10.39 -2.01 -32.17
CA GLU A 251 -11.15 -1.33 -31.12
C GLU A 251 -10.22 -1.13 -29.93
N LEU A 252 -10.25 0.06 -29.36
CA LEU A 252 -9.49 0.43 -28.15
C LEU A 252 -10.49 0.84 -27.07
N ALA A 253 -10.32 0.32 -25.89
CA ALA A 253 -11.01 0.76 -24.68
C ALA A 253 -10.01 0.75 -23.53
N ALA A 254 -10.25 1.57 -22.55
CA ALA A 254 -9.45 1.59 -21.32
C ALA A 254 -10.38 1.54 -20.12
N ASP A 255 -9.95 0.85 -19.11
CA ASP A 255 -10.48 0.93 -17.77
C ASP A 255 -9.40 1.48 -16.83
N GLU A 256 -9.60 1.41 -15.53
CA GLU A 256 -8.67 1.93 -14.51
C GLU A 256 -7.32 1.22 -14.48
N ALA A 257 -7.25 -0.02 -14.96
CA ALA A 257 -6.06 -0.86 -14.86
C ALA A 257 -5.50 -1.27 -16.22
N PHE A 258 -6.32 -1.34 -17.27
CA PHE A 258 -5.95 -1.98 -18.53
C PHE A 258 -6.31 -1.15 -19.76
N LEU A 259 -5.43 -1.21 -20.74
CA LEU A 259 -5.73 -0.86 -22.12
C LEU A 259 -6.19 -2.13 -22.86
N HIS A 260 -7.46 -2.16 -23.25
CA HIS A 260 -8.03 -3.26 -24.01
C HIS A 260 -7.88 -3.00 -25.51
N VAL A 261 -7.16 -3.87 -26.17
CA VAL A 261 -6.99 -3.82 -27.63
C VAL A 261 -7.70 -5.03 -28.23
N ARG A 262 -8.76 -4.79 -29.00
CA ARG A 262 -9.45 -5.84 -29.75
C ARG A 262 -9.18 -5.70 -31.22
N ILE A 263 -8.58 -6.70 -31.82
CA ILE A 263 -8.29 -6.75 -33.26
C ILE A 263 -9.12 -7.82 -33.91
N ARG A 264 -9.94 -7.41 -34.90
CA ARG A 264 -10.70 -8.33 -35.76
C ARG A 264 -9.94 -8.55 -37.05
N LEU A 265 -9.62 -9.78 -37.32
CA LEU A 265 -8.91 -10.16 -38.51
C LEU A 265 -9.89 -10.45 -39.66
N ALA A 266 -9.45 -10.19 -40.88
CA ALA A 266 -10.20 -10.54 -42.11
C ALA A 266 -10.12 -12.04 -42.43
N ARG A 267 -9.07 -12.70 -41.96
CA ARG A 267 -8.80 -14.14 -42.04
C ARG A 267 -8.02 -14.57 -40.77
N PRO A 268 -7.98 -15.85 -40.44
CA PRO A 268 -7.05 -16.33 -39.44
C PRO A 268 -5.61 -15.98 -39.82
N LEU A 269 -4.80 -15.65 -38.81
CA LEU A 269 -3.35 -15.52 -38.99
C LEU A 269 -2.72 -16.92 -39.01
N ASP A 270 -1.75 -17.09 -39.87
CA ASP A 270 -0.83 -18.20 -39.81
C ASP A 270 0.41 -17.78 -38.98
N LEU A 271 0.37 -18.06 -37.69
CA LEU A 271 1.42 -17.62 -36.77
C LEU A 271 2.74 -18.38 -36.94
N GLU A 272 2.81 -19.39 -37.86
CA GLU A 272 4.08 -19.99 -38.26
C GLU A 272 4.80 -19.11 -39.33
N GLU A 273 4.05 -18.37 -40.13
CA GLU A 273 4.56 -17.53 -41.21
C GLU A 273 4.35 -16.03 -40.95
N GLU A 274 3.46 -15.67 -40.05
CA GLU A 274 3.04 -14.30 -39.78
C GLU A 274 3.21 -13.96 -38.27
N MET A 275 3.51 -12.71 -37.97
CA MET A 275 3.56 -12.19 -36.60
C MET A 275 2.61 -11.00 -36.49
N LEU A 276 1.87 -10.92 -35.39
CA LEU A 276 1.07 -9.73 -35.06
C LEU A 276 1.91 -8.77 -34.20
N ILE A 277 2.05 -7.55 -34.68
CA ILE A 277 2.78 -6.48 -33.99
C ILE A 277 1.82 -5.36 -33.66
N ILE A 278 1.82 -4.91 -32.38
CA ILE A 278 1.04 -3.79 -31.89
C ILE A 278 2.02 -2.76 -31.30
N GLY A 279 2.14 -1.62 -31.96
CA GLY A 279 2.94 -0.49 -31.48
C GLY A 279 2.08 0.50 -30.71
N LEU A 280 2.58 0.98 -29.56
CA LEU A 280 1.93 1.98 -28.74
C LEU A 280 2.82 3.24 -28.66
N ASP A 281 2.29 4.36 -29.14
CA ASP A 281 2.78 5.71 -28.96
C ASP A 281 2.00 6.33 -27.80
N THR A 282 2.60 6.36 -26.62
CA THR A 282 1.93 6.74 -25.37
C THR A 282 2.35 8.08 -24.84
N TYR A 283 3.38 8.68 -25.45
CA TYR A 283 3.94 9.95 -24.95
C TYR A 283 3.88 11.07 -25.98
N GLY A 284 4.38 10.85 -27.17
CA GLY A 284 4.38 11.84 -28.22
C GLY A 284 5.11 11.35 -29.48
N ARG A 285 4.65 11.78 -30.64
CA ARG A 285 5.10 11.26 -31.95
C ARG A 285 6.60 11.36 -32.22
N ASP A 286 7.27 12.28 -31.55
CA ASP A 286 8.69 12.59 -31.68
C ASP A 286 9.55 11.94 -30.59
N HIS A 287 8.94 11.12 -29.75
CA HIS A 287 9.60 10.32 -28.72
C HIS A 287 9.48 8.84 -29.04
N GLY A 288 10.20 8.00 -28.31
CA GLY A 288 10.18 6.56 -28.53
C GLY A 288 11.05 6.10 -29.71
N GLU A 289 10.87 4.85 -30.09
CA GLU A 289 11.67 4.17 -31.10
C GLU A 289 10.90 4.03 -32.41
N MET A 290 11.52 4.37 -33.52
CA MET A 290 10.93 4.21 -34.86
C MET A 290 11.43 2.94 -35.56
N LYS A 291 12.55 2.39 -35.13
CA LYS A 291 13.22 1.24 -35.78
C LYS A 291 13.34 0.06 -34.85
N TYR A 292 12.54 -0.92 -35.06
CA TYR A 292 12.52 -2.14 -34.24
C TYR A 292 13.26 -3.32 -34.91
N GLY A 293 14.33 -3.02 -35.55
CA GLY A 293 15.24 -4.03 -36.13
C GLY A 293 14.52 -4.99 -37.07
N ALA A 294 14.59 -6.29 -36.78
CA ALA A 294 13.95 -7.32 -37.59
C ALA A 294 12.44 -7.42 -37.41
N SER A 295 11.90 -6.83 -36.36
CA SER A 295 10.46 -6.95 -36.03
C SER A 295 9.58 -6.10 -36.95
N LEU A 296 10.09 -4.97 -37.45
CA LEU A 296 9.36 -4.14 -38.40
C LEU A 296 10.17 -4.05 -39.73
N ALA A 297 9.52 -4.41 -40.82
CA ALA A 297 10.09 -4.29 -42.15
C ALA A 297 10.26 -2.82 -42.62
N GLN A 298 9.54 -1.91 -41.99
CA GLN A 298 9.55 -0.47 -42.21
C GLN A 298 9.59 0.27 -40.90
N ASP A 299 10.06 1.51 -40.92
CA ASP A 299 10.02 2.38 -39.75
C ASP A 299 8.59 2.59 -39.31
N ALA A 300 8.36 2.67 -37.97
CA ALA A 300 7.06 3.01 -37.44
C ALA A 300 6.63 4.43 -37.86
N PRO A 301 5.32 4.72 -38.00
CA PRO A 301 4.84 6.03 -38.42
C PRO A 301 5.00 7.13 -37.35
N SER A 302 5.34 6.74 -36.12
CA SER A 302 5.67 7.60 -34.98
C SER A 302 6.64 6.87 -34.07
N GLY A 303 7.26 7.59 -33.14
CA GLY A 303 8.03 6.96 -32.06
C GLY A 303 7.11 6.10 -31.16
N LEU A 304 7.54 4.90 -30.87
CA LEU A 304 6.80 3.97 -30.04
C LEU A 304 7.54 3.75 -28.71
N GLU A 305 6.84 3.86 -27.61
CA GLU A 305 7.38 3.48 -26.30
C GLU A 305 7.27 1.99 -26.04
N PHE A 306 6.21 1.36 -26.60
CA PHE A 306 5.96 -0.07 -26.41
C PHE A 306 5.68 -0.77 -27.74
N LEU A 307 6.20 -1.99 -27.85
CA LEU A 307 5.88 -2.87 -28.98
C LEU A 307 5.53 -4.25 -28.45
N VAL A 308 4.29 -4.69 -28.71
CA VAL A 308 3.84 -6.05 -28.42
C VAL A 308 4.03 -6.91 -29.65
N GLU A 309 4.79 -7.99 -29.51
CA GLU A 309 4.99 -9.00 -30.55
C GLU A 309 4.29 -10.28 -30.16
N ILE A 310 3.37 -10.76 -30.97
CA ILE A 310 2.69 -12.05 -30.79
C ILE A 310 3.15 -12.99 -31.90
N ARG A 311 3.93 -14.01 -31.54
CA ARG A 311 4.60 -14.93 -32.46
C ARG A 311 3.86 -16.28 -32.55
N SER A 312 3.14 -16.65 -31.48
CA SER A 312 2.31 -17.87 -31.43
C SER A 312 1.18 -17.69 -30.43
N GLU A 313 0.35 -18.71 -30.25
CA GLU A 313 -0.72 -18.73 -29.24
C GLU A 313 -0.16 -18.67 -27.81
N THR A 314 1.13 -19.01 -27.61
CA THR A 314 1.77 -19.10 -26.30
C THR A 314 3.07 -18.30 -26.22
N ASP A 315 3.47 -17.60 -27.28
CA ASP A 315 4.69 -16.80 -27.33
C ASP A 315 4.37 -15.35 -27.70
N ALA A 316 4.46 -14.48 -26.71
CA ALA A 316 4.36 -13.04 -26.90
C ALA A 316 5.40 -12.32 -26.05
N SER A 317 5.86 -11.17 -26.52
CA SER A 317 6.77 -10.31 -25.76
C SER A 317 6.36 -8.84 -25.85
N LEU A 318 6.67 -8.10 -24.78
CA LEU A 318 6.55 -6.65 -24.72
C LEU A 318 7.97 -6.06 -24.76
N LEU A 319 8.25 -5.26 -25.77
CA LEU A 319 9.45 -4.46 -25.85
C LEU A 319 9.14 -3.05 -25.37
N VAL A 320 10.00 -2.49 -24.55
CA VAL A 320 9.87 -1.15 -23.98
C VAL A 320 11.06 -0.30 -24.41
N HIS A 321 10.79 0.92 -24.86
CA HIS A 321 11.85 1.85 -25.21
C HIS A 321 12.71 2.19 -23.99
N PRO A 322 14.04 2.12 -24.07
CA PRO A 322 14.92 2.33 -22.90
C PRO A 322 14.85 3.75 -22.31
N GLY A 323 14.34 4.72 -23.06
CA GLY A 323 14.10 6.07 -22.58
C GLY A 323 12.80 6.26 -21.83
N TYR A 324 11.91 5.24 -21.80
CA TYR A 324 10.66 5.33 -21.08
C TYR A 324 10.88 5.02 -19.60
N ASP A 325 10.60 6.01 -18.76
CA ASP A 325 10.63 5.85 -17.31
C ASP A 325 9.20 5.62 -16.81
N PHE A 326 8.89 4.38 -16.49
CA PHE A 326 7.54 4.01 -16.08
C PHE A 326 7.19 4.50 -14.65
N THR A 327 8.20 4.73 -13.80
CA THR A 327 7.98 5.19 -12.43
C THR A 327 7.62 6.66 -12.37
N GLU A 328 8.29 7.49 -13.16
CA GLU A 328 7.96 8.92 -13.26
C GLU A 328 6.86 9.18 -14.29
N GLY A 329 6.52 8.18 -15.12
CA GLY A 329 5.61 8.35 -16.26
C GLY A 329 6.12 9.37 -17.27
N LEU A 330 7.42 9.66 -17.27
CA LEU A 330 8.09 10.63 -18.10
C LEU A 330 8.99 9.92 -19.12
N HIS A 331 8.98 10.43 -20.34
CA HIS A 331 9.92 10.00 -21.34
C HIS A 331 11.21 10.82 -21.19
N ARG A 332 12.28 10.20 -20.75
CA ARG A 332 13.59 10.84 -20.74
C ARG A 332 14.12 10.93 -22.16
N SER A 333 14.67 12.08 -22.53
CA SER A 333 15.31 12.27 -23.84
C SER A 333 16.50 11.33 -23.98
N TYR A 334 16.27 10.19 -24.59
CA TYR A 334 17.33 9.37 -25.15
C TYR A 334 17.44 9.68 -26.65
N PRO A 335 18.63 9.73 -27.19
CA PRO A 335 18.74 9.77 -28.65
C PRO A 335 18.04 8.50 -29.16
N SER A 336 16.91 8.68 -29.85
CA SER A 336 16.32 7.58 -30.60
C SER A 336 17.35 7.16 -31.65
N ASN A 337 17.31 5.92 -32.09
CA ASN A 337 18.18 5.43 -33.17
C ASN A 337 17.68 5.88 -34.55
N GLN A 338 17.09 7.06 -34.63
CA GLN A 338 16.61 7.67 -35.87
C GLN A 338 17.68 7.69 -36.96
#